data_3ca6d75717c14b3148432d54b6754024
#
_entry.id   3ca6d75717c14b3148432d54b6754024
#
_cell.length_a   1.000
_cell.length_b   1.000
_cell.length_c   1.000
_cell.angle_alpha   90.00
_cell.angle_beta   90.00
_cell.angle_gamma   90.00
#
_symmetry.space_group_name_H-M   'P 1'
#
loop_
_entity.id
_entity.type
_entity.pdbx_description
1 polymer ?
#
loop_
_entity_poly.entity_id
_entity_poly.type
_entity_poly.pdbx_seq_one_letter_code
_entity_poly.pdbx_strand_id
1 'polypeptide(L)'
;AKILDTRIISQLPNRYHGWPTLTRCKNGQLLVVCSGGRDQHVCPFGRVDFQRSNDNGNSWTYPRTILDGPIDDRDTGVLETMKGSLLVTTFTSLAYVPSLPKDNRKKGWLAAHNRIPEAQRKAELGQWMIRSTDGGITWSKRYPTIVNSPHGPTQLSDGRLLYAGKKLWSEGKDIGVCESHDDGKSWQWLSAIPTREGDRHQDYHELHAIEAGNGRLIVHIRNHNKKNNYETLQSESDDGGKSWSKPHSIGVWGLPSFLTRLRNDSLLMSYGHRRKPFGNQVRLSKDHGLTWSAPLSISDDGSSGDLGYPSTVELADNSLLTVWYEKLSGNRFAVLRQTRWTIS
;
A
#
# COMPACT_ATOMS: atom_id res chain seq x y z
N ALA A 1 -16.71 -4.40 14.98
CA ALA A 1 -16.88 -5.04 13.66
C ALA A 1 -17.48 -6.44 13.83
N LYS A 2 -18.40 -6.81 12.97
CA LYS A 2 -18.92 -8.18 12.90
C LYS A 2 -18.22 -8.90 11.74
N ILE A 3 -17.37 -9.85 12.06
CA ILE A 3 -16.68 -10.67 11.08
C ILE A 3 -17.67 -11.69 10.49
N LEU A 4 -17.73 -11.75 9.17
CA LEU A 4 -18.59 -12.69 8.43
C LEU A 4 -17.80 -13.90 7.95
N ASP A 5 -16.58 -13.69 7.44
CA ASP A 5 -15.71 -14.74 6.94
C ASP A 5 -14.26 -14.24 6.89
N THR A 6 -13.32 -15.15 7.18
CA THR A 6 -11.88 -14.91 7.04
C THR A 6 -11.23 -16.11 6.36
N ARG A 7 -10.43 -15.86 5.31
CA ARG A 7 -9.77 -16.92 4.54
C ARG A 7 -8.43 -16.51 3.97
N ILE A 8 -7.61 -17.49 3.60
CA ILE A 8 -6.38 -17.30 2.82
C ILE A 8 -6.77 -17.23 1.35
N ILE A 9 -6.20 -16.26 0.64
CA ILE A 9 -6.42 -16.08 -0.81
C ILE A 9 -5.16 -16.29 -1.65
N SER A 10 -3.99 -16.47 -1.03
CA SER A 10 -2.76 -16.84 -1.74
C SER A 10 -2.86 -18.24 -2.33
N GLN A 11 -2.42 -18.40 -3.58
CA GLN A 11 -2.47 -19.67 -4.32
C GLN A 11 -1.08 -20.24 -4.65
N LEU A 12 -0.01 -19.61 -4.16
CA LEU A 12 1.38 -20.05 -4.31
C LEU A 12 1.98 -20.36 -2.94
N PRO A 13 1.76 -21.55 -2.38
CA PRO A 13 2.10 -21.88 -0.97
C PRO A 13 3.60 -21.85 -0.68
N ASN A 14 4.45 -21.94 -1.71
CA ASN A 14 5.91 -21.96 -1.59
C ASN A 14 6.54 -20.58 -1.89
N ARG A 15 5.75 -19.52 -1.81
CA ARG A 15 6.21 -18.14 -2.04
C ARG A 15 5.67 -17.21 -0.97
N TYR A 16 6.49 -16.24 -0.60
CA TYR A 16 6.10 -15.15 0.27
C TYR A 16 5.36 -14.08 -0.54
N HIS A 17 4.18 -13.68 -0.05
CA HIS A 17 3.37 -12.61 -0.61
C HIS A 17 3.30 -11.48 0.41
N GLY A 18 3.54 -10.24 -0.03
CA GLY A 18 3.54 -9.09 0.86
C GLY A 18 2.88 -7.86 0.27
N TRP A 19 2.49 -6.98 1.16
CA TRP A 19 2.07 -5.61 0.87
C TRP A 19 1.00 -5.51 -0.21
N PRO A 20 -0.19 -6.13 0.02
CA PRO A 20 -1.27 -6.08 -0.95
C PRO A 20 -1.96 -4.72 -0.97
N THR A 21 -2.51 -4.38 -2.13
CA THR A 21 -3.55 -3.35 -2.26
C THR A 21 -4.73 -3.93 -3.02
N LEU A 22 -5.92 -3.64 -2.50
CA LEU A 22 -7.22 -4.04 -3.04
C LEU A 22 -7.92 -2.81 -3.62
N THR A 23 -8.49 -2.94 -4.81
CA THR A 23 -9.42 -1.97 -5.37
C THR A 23 -10.69 -2.64 -5.87
N ARG A 24 -11.81 -1.92 -5.82
CA ARG A 24 -13.07 -2.34 -6.42
C ARG A 24 -13.34 -1.49 -7.64
N CYS A 25 -13.40 -2.13 -8.80
CA CYS A 25 -13.67 -1.50 -10.08
C CYS A 25 -15.14 -1.07 -10.21
N LYS A 26 -15.43 -0.14 -11.10
CA LYS A 26 -16.78 0.35 -11.41
C LYS A 26 -17.74 -0.76 -11.85
N ASN A 27 -17.22 -1.77 -12.52
CA ASN A 27 -18.00 -2.95 -12.95
C ASN A 27 -18.24 -3.96 -11.81
N GLY A 28 -17.78 -3.66 -10.58
CA GLY A 28 -17.90 -4.51 -9.41
C GLY A 28 -16.78 -5.53 -9.25
N GLN A 29 -15.89 -5.70 -10.22
CA GLN A 29 -14.73 -6.58 -10.11
C GLN A 29 -13.79 -6.10 -9.01
N LEU A 30 -13.24 -7.04 -8.25
CA LEU A 30 -12.19 -6.78 -7.27
C LEU A 30 -10.83 -7.14 -7.86
N LEU A 31 -9.85 -6.29 -7.61
CA LEU A 31 -8.47 -6.50 -8.04
C LEU A 31 -7.54 -6.41 -6.83
N VAL A 32 -6.64 -7.37 -6.70
CA VAL A 32 -5.55 -7.35 -5.72
C VAL A 32 -4.22 -7.37 -6.45
N VAL A 33 -3.34 -6.45 -6.09
CA VAL A 33 -1.92 -6.51 -6.43
C VAL A 33 -1.11 -6.76 -5.17
N CYS A 34 0.01 -7.46 -5.30
CA CYS A 34 0.95 -7.68 -4.20
C CYS A 34 2.37 -7.85 -4.71
N SER A 35 3.34 -7.65 -3.84
CA SER A 35 4.71 -8.08 -4.12
C SER A 35 4.80 -9.59 -3.88
N GLY A 36 4.79 -10.35 -4.98
CA GLY A 36 4.79 -11.81 -5.00
C GLY A 36 6.11 -12.41 -5.43
N GLY A 37 6.11 -13.73 -5.67
CA GLY A 37 7.28 -14.46 -6.17
C GLY A 37 8.45 -14.56 -5.20
N ARG A 38 8.31 -14.09 -3.99
CA ARG A 38 9.39 -13.86 -3.01
C ARG A 38 9.77 -15.14 -2.25
N ASP A 39 11.05 -15.23 -1.90
CA ASP A 39 11.56 -16.27 -1.00
C ASP A 39 11.43 -15.90 0.48
N GLN A 40 11.38 -14.61 0.78
CA GLN A 40 11.15 -14.04 2.11
C GLN A 40 10.87 -12.52 2.01
N HIS A 41 10.64 -11.88 3.16
CA HIS A 41 10.32 -10.45 3.29
C HIS A 41 11.23 -9.52 2.46
N VAL A 42 12.54 -9.77 2.43
CA VAL A 42 13.51 -9.08 1.57
C VAL A 42 14.30 -10.11 0.79
N CYS A 43 14.19 -10.10 -0.53
CA CYS A 43 14.90 -11.04 -1.41
C CYS A 43 15.04 -10.43 -2.82
N PRO A 44 15.89 -10.97 -3.72
CA PRO A 44 16.07 -10.43 -5.06
C PRO A 44 14.94 -10.74 -6.06
N PHE A 45 13.92 -11.52 -5.68
CA PHE A 45 12.93 -12.12 -6.60
C PHE A 45 11.54 -11.49 -6.48
N GLY A 46 11.43 -10.34 -5.84
CA GLY A 46 10.15 -9.63 -5.76
C GLY A 46 9.65 -9.21 -7.13
N ARG A 47 8.36 -9.44 -7.40
CA ARG A 47 7.65 -9.08 -8.62
C ARG A 47 6.25 -8.61 -8.29
N VAL A 48 5.56 -7.99 -9.23
CA VAL A 48 4.16 -7.56 -9.06
C VAL A 48 3.24 -8.66 -9.56
N ASP A 49 2.55 -9.31 -8.63
CA ASP A 49 1.50 -10.29 -8.92
C ASP A 49 0.11 -9.65 -8.79
N PHE A 50 -0.82 -10.10 -9.64
CA PHE A 50 -2.16 -9.54 -9.82
C PHE A 50 -3.21 -10.65 -9.83
N GLN A 51 -4.29 -10.48 -9.06
CA GLN A 51 -5.43 -11.40 -8.98
C GLN A 51 -6.75 -10.66 -9.12
N ARG A 52 -7.78 -11.34 -9.58
CA ARG A 52 -9.14 -10.82 -9.77
C ARG A 52 -10.17 -11.68 -9.07
N SER A 53 -11.26 -11.03 -8.63
CA SER A 53 -12.49 -11.69 -8.22
C SER A 53 -13.68 -11.03 -8.91
N ASN A 54 -14.59 -11.85 -9.46
CA ASN A 54 -15.84 -11.41 -10.08
C ASN A 54 -17.06 -11.71 -9.18
N ASP A 55 -16.86 -12.23 -7.99
CA ASP A 55 -17.88 -12.75 -7.07
C ASP A 55 -17.73 -12.19 -5.65
N ASN A 56 -17.34 -10.91 -5.55
CA ASN A 56 -17.16 -10.20 -4.28
C ASN A 56 -16.16 -10.88 -3.33
N GLY A 57 -15.08 -11.46 -3.86
CA GLY A 57 -14.01 -12.07 -3.08
C GLY A 57 -14.28 -13.52 -2.66
N ASN A 58 -15.36 -14.16 -3.16
CA ASN A 58 -15.62 -15.57 -2.86
C ASN A 58 -14.59 -16.49 -3.54
N SER A 59 -14.16 -16.13 -4.74
CA SER A 59 -13.05 -16.78 -5.44
C SER A 59 -12.11 -15.77 -6.09
N TRP A 60 -10.86 -16.19 -6.31
CA TRP A 60 -9.81 -15.38 -6.94
C TRP A 60 -9.14 -16.16 -8.06
N THR A 61 -8.83 -15.46 -9.14
CA THR A 61 -8.01 -16.04 -10.22
C THR A 61 -6.63 -16.44 -9.70
N TYR A 62 -5.98 -17.37 -10.40
CA TYR A 62 -4.58 -17.63 -10.15
C TYR A 62 -3.75 -16.36 -10.37
N PRO A 63 -2.70 -16.10 -9.55
CA PRO A 63 -1.91 -14.88 -9.66
C PRO A 63 -1.19 -14.81 -11.00
N ARG A 64 -1.30 -13.66 -11.64
CA ARG A 64 -0.61 -13.33 -12.89
C ARG A 64 0.48 -12.30 -12.58
N THR A 65 1.69 -12.55 -13.00
CA THR A 65 2.77 -11.57 -12.94
C THR A 65 2.55 -10.50 -14.01
N ILE A 66 2.51 -9.25 -13.61
CA ILE A 66 2.30 -8.10 -14.51
C ILE A 66 3.53 -7.19 -14.62
N LEU A 67 4.46 -7.30 -13.69
CA LEU A 67 5.79 -6.68 -13.75
C LEU A 67 6.78 -7.56 -13.00
N ASP A 68 7.95 -7.80 -13.62
CA ASP A 68 9.07 -8.55 -13.04
C ASP A 68 10.37 -7.92 -13.56
N GLY A 69 11.00 -7.12 -12.73
CA GLY A 69 12.25 -6.44 -13.04
C GLY A 69 13.48 -7.30 -12.74
N PRO A 70 14.68 -6.82 -13.11
CA PRO A 70 15.91 -7.57 -12.86
C PRO A 70 16.37 -7.51 -11.38
N ILE A 71 15.75 -6.69 -10.55
CA ILE A 71 15.96 -6.57 -9.10
C ILE A 71 14.64 -6.57 -8.37
N ASP A 72 14.67 -6.59 -7.04
CA ASP A 72 13.49 -6.71 -6.18
C ASP A 72 12.43 -5.62 -6.45
N ASP A 73 11.26 -5.98 -6.99
CA ASP A 73 10.08 -5.13 -7.10
C ASP A 73 9.25 -5.23 -5.82
N ARG A 74 8.88 -4.08 -5.21
CA ARG A 74 8.28 -4.01 -3.88
C ARG A 74 7.10 -3.04 -3.81
N ASP A 75 6.29 -3.24 -2.77
CA ASP A 75 5.18 -2.38 -2.33
C ASP A 75 4.31 -1.90 -3.50
N THR A 76 3.19 -2.59 -3.67
CA THR A 76 2.33 -2.39 -4.84
C THR A 76 1.04 -1.69 -4.46
N GLY A 77 0.70 -0.62 -5.19
CA GLY A 77 -0.60 0.03 -5.12
C GLY A 77 -1.41 -0.23 -6.39
N VAL A 78 -2.73 -0.21 -6.29
CA VAL A 78 -3.64 -0.28 -7.45
C VAL A 78 -4.81 0.66 -7.32
N LEU A 79 -5.15 1.34 -8.42
CA LEU A 79 -6.29 2.22 -8.54
C LEU A 79 -6.95 2.02 -9.91
N GLU A 80 -8.30 1.95 -9.97
CA GLU A 80 -9.05 2.21 -11.20
C GLU A 80 -9.43 3.69 -11.24
N THR A 81 -9.08 4.39 -12.30
CA THR A 81 -9.42 5.80 -12.48
C THR A 81 -10.87 6.00 -12.93
N MET A 82 -11.41 7.22 -12.83
CA MET A 82 -12.72 7.57 -13.39
C MET A 82 -12.83 7.30 -14.89
N LYS A 83 -11.71 7.26 -15.62
CA LYS A 83 -11.65 6.91 -17.04
C LYS A 83 -11.56 5.41 -17.31
N GLY A 84 -11.55 4.58 -16.24
CA GLY A 84 -11.45 3.12 -16.34
C GLY A 84 -10.04 2.60 -16.59
N SER A 85 -9.02 3.45 -16.46
CA SER A 85 -7.63 2.98 -16.51
C SER A 85 -7.24 2.37 -15.17
N LEU A 86 -6.47 1.28 -15.23
CA LEU A 86 -5.83 0.72 -14.04
C LEU A 86 -4.41 1.26 -13.94
N LEU A 87 -4.06 1.78 -12.77
CA LEU A 87 -2.72 2.22 -12.43
C LEU A 87 -2.17 1.28 -11.36
N VAL A 88 -0.95 0.78 -11.56
CA VAL A 88 -0.25 -0.04 -10.56
C VAL A 88 1.11 0.58 -10.28
N THR A 89 1.38 0.83 -9.00
CA THR A 89 2.65 1.40 -8.54
C THR A 89 3.55 0.34 -7.93
N THR A 90 4.86 0.54 -8.00
CA THR A 90 5.88 -0.25 -7.33
C THR A 90 7.17 0.56 -7.18
N PHE A 91 8.11 0.08 -6.41
CA PHE A 91 9.49 0.57 -6.43
C PHE A 91 10.46 -0.60 -6.46
N THR A 92 11.68 -0.34 -6.92
CA THR A 92 12.74 -1.34 -6.98
C THR A 92 13.76 -1.14 -5.87
N SER A 93 14.35 -2.23 -5.38
CA SER A 93 15.20 -2.21 -4.20
C SER A 93 16.40 -3.15 -4.28
N LEU A 94 17.50 -2.74 -3.65
CA LEU A 94 18.67 -3.56 -3.39
C LEU A 94 18.83 -3.85 -1.88
N ALA A 95 17.79 -3.71 -1.09
CA ALA A 95 17.82 -3.92 0.37
C ALA A 95 18.25 -5.34 0.79
N TYR A 96 18.19 -6.30 -0.11
CA TYR A 96 18.67 -7.68 0.13
C TYR A 96 20.20 -7.80 0.09
N VAL A 97 20.94 -6.88 -0.55
CA VAL A 97 22.38 -6.98 -0.82
C VAL A 97 23.21 -7.15 0.46
N PRO A 98 22.99 -6.40 1.56
CA PRO A 98 23.77 -6.56 2.79
C PRO A 98 23.69 -7.96 3.41
N SER A 99 22.69 -8.76 3.04
CA SER A 99 22.49 -10.11 3.57
C SER A 99 23.13 -11.23 2.71
N LEU A 100 23.55 -10.93 1.48
CA LEU A 100 24.06 -11.93 0.53
C LEU A 100 25.32 -12.68 0.98
N PRO A 101 26.36 -12.03 1.54
CA PRO A 101 27.59 -12.70 1.90
C PRO A 101 27.51 -13.56 3.17
N LYS A 102 26.45 -13.42 3.95
CA LYS A 102 26.36 -13.92 5.33
C LYS A 102 25.66 -15.28 5.46
N ASP A 103 25.05 -15.79 4.39
CA ASP A 103 24.23 -16.99 4.49
C ASP A 103 24.43 -17.90 3.28
N ASN A 104 25.07 -19.06 3.52
CA ASN A 104 25.27 -20.09 2.49
C ASN A 104 23.96 -20.58 1.84
N ARG A 105 22.81 -20.47 2.53
CA ARG A 105 21.49 -20.82 1.99
C ARG A 105 21.05 -19.86 0.89
N LYS A 106 21.71 -18.70 0.78
CA LYS A 106 21.46 -17.66 -0.21
C LYS A 106 22.36 -17.71 -1.44
N LYS A 107 23.02 -18.86 -1.69
CA LYS A 107 23.88 -19.02 -2.90
C LYS A 107 23.13 -18.70 -4.20
N GLY A 108 21.86 -19.12 -4.31
CA GLY A 108 21.00 -18.79 -5.45
C GLY A 108 20.73 -17.29 -5.60
N TRP A 109 20.60 -16.58 -4.47
CA TRP A 109 20.42 -15.12 -4.48
C TRP A 109 21.67 -14.39 -4.96
N LEU A 110 22.84 -14.81 -4.50
CA LEU A 110 24.12 -14.25 -4.93
C LEU A 110 24.33 -14.49 -6.43
N ALA A 111 24.02 -15.70 -6.92
CA ALA A 111 24.09 -16.02 -8.35
C ALA A 111 23.15 -15.14 -9.17
N ALA A 112 21.90 -14.97 -8.73
CA ALA A 112 20.93 -14.09 -9.38
C ALA A 112 21.41 -12.62 -9.39
N HIS A 113 21.89 -12.13 -8.25
CA HIS A 113 22.45 -10.78 -8.12
C HIS A 113 23.61 -10.53 -9.07
N ASN A 114 24.56 -11.48 -9.16
CA ASN A 114 25.77 -11.35 -9.97
C ASN A 114 25.52 -11.46 -11.48
N ARG A 115 24.37 -11.99 -11.91
CA ARG A 115 23.97 -11.99 -13.35
C ARG A 115 23.74 -10.59 -13.89
N ILE A 116 23.40 -9.64 -13.02
CA ILE A 116 23.07 -8.28 -13.41
C ILE A 116 24.28 -7.40 -13.10
N PRO A 117 24.91 -6.74 -14.07
CA PRO A 117 25.99 -5.80 -13.81
C PRO A 117 25.61 -4.71 -12.82
N GLU A 118 26.57 -4.25 -12.00
CA GLU A 118 26.30 -3.24 -10.96
C GLU A 118 25.70 -1.96 -11.53
N ALA A 119 26.21 -1.48 -12.65
CA ALA A 119 25.70 -0.28 -13.31
C ALA A 119 24.22 -0.45 -13.69
N GLN A 120 23.82 -1.63 -14.20
CA GLN A 120 22.43 -1.93 -14.52
C GLN A 120 21.58 -2.01 -13.26
N ARG A 121 22.04 -2.69 -12.19
CA ARG A 121 21.29 -2.73 -10.92
C ARG A 121 21.03 -1.34 -10.36
N LYS A 122 22.00 -0.43 -10.44
CA LYS A 122 21.83 0.97 -10.01
C LYS A 122 20.85 1.73 -10.89
N ALA A 123 20.91 1.52 -12.21
CA ALA A 123 19.96 2.14 -13.16
C ALA A 123 18.52 1.64 -13.01
N GLU A 124 18.34 0.44 -12.45
CA GLU A 124 17.02 -0.14 -12.18
C GLU A 124 16.37 0.41 -10.91
N LEU A 125 17.11 1.09 -10.03
CA LEU A 125 16.54 1.70 -8.82
C LEU A 125 15.60 2.86 -9.20
N GLY A 126 14.37 2.77 -8.78
CA GLY A 126 13.36 3.79 -9.10
C GLY A 126 12.01 3.56 -8.44
N GLN A 127 11.13 4.49 -8.68
CA GLN A 127 9.72 4.48 -8.34
C GLN A 127 8.94 4.41 -9.65
N TRP A 128 8.10 3.41 -9.79
CA TRP A 128 7.56 3.01 -11.07
C TRP A 128 6.05 2.91 -11.07
N MET A 129 5.46 3.10 -12.24
CA MET A 129 4.06 2.86 -12.51
C MET A 129 3.92 2.09 -13.82
N ILE A 130 2.92 1.22 -13.91
CA ILE A 130 2.40 0.65 -15.14
C ILE A 130 0.92 0.97 -15.25
N ARG A 131 0.42 1.05 -16.47
CA ARG A 131 -0.95 1.45 -16.78
C ARG A 131 -1.59 0.46 -17.75
N SER A 132 -2.86 0.14 -17.50
CA SER A 132 -3.71 -0.63 -18.41
C SER A 132 -4.97 0.15 -18.76
N THR A 133 -5.43 0.04 -20.01
CA THR A 133 -6.68 0.65 -20.49
C THR A 133 -7.70 -0.37 -20.97
N ASP A 134 -7.40 -1.64 -20.78
CA ASP A 134 -8.20 -2.78 -21.24
C ASP A 134 -8.60 -3.71 -20.07
N GLY A 135 -8.76 -3.13 -18.89
CA GLY A 135 -9.12 -3.86 -17.67
C GLY A 135 -8.00 -4.78 -17.15
N GLY A 136 -6.71 -4.47 -17.43
CA GLY A 136 -5.55 -5.24 -16.97
C GLY A 136 -5.29 -6.49 -17.81
N ILE A 137 -5.75 -6.54 -19.06
CA ILE A 137 -5.36 -7.59 -20.02
C ILE A 137 -3.94 -7.34 -20.48
N THR A 138 -3.63 -6.10 -20.88
CA THR A 138 -2.29 -5.67 -21.24
C THR A 138 -1.85 -4.48 -20.40
N TRP A 139 -0.54 -4.29 -20.27
CA TRP A 139 0.08 -3.26 -19.46
C TRP A 139 1.13 -2.50 -20.25
N SER A 140 1.25 -1.22 -19.99
CA SER A 140 2.32 -0.39 -20.54
C SER A 140 3.69 -0.86 -20.07
N LYS A 141 4.75 -0.43 -20.73
CA LYS A 141 6.07 -0.42 -20.12
C LYS A 141 6.00 0.41 -18.83
N ARG A 142 6.84 0.06 -17.83
CA ARG A 142 6.94 0.88 -16.62
C ARG A 142 7.51 2.27 -16.96
N TYR A 143 7.04 3.26 -16.24
CA TYR A 143 7.50 4.64 -16.34
C TYR A 143 7.68 5.23 -14.93
N PRO A 144 8.55 6.24 -14.76
CA PRO A 144 8.87 6.76 -13.44
C PRO A 144 7.70 7.54 -12.82
N THR A 145 7.60 7.47 -11.50
CA THR A 145 6.82 8.38 -10.67
C THR A 145 7.73 9.26 -9.83
N ILE A 146 7.18 10.31 -9.20
CA ILE A 146 7.96 11.25 -8.38
C ILE A 146 8.11 10.73 -6.94
N VAL A 147 7.08 10.05 -6.44
CA VAL A 147 7.02 9.46 -5.10
C VAL A 147 6.60 8.01 -5.16
N ASN A 148 6.82 7.29 -4.06
CA ASN A 148 6.24 5.97 -3.84
C ASN A 148 5.58 5.89 -2.46
N SER A 149 4.50 5.12 -2.42
CA SER A 149 3.86 4.61 -1.22
C SER A 149 3.11 3.32 -1.57
N PRO A 150 3.00 2.36 -0.64
CA PRO A 150 2.51 1.02 -0.96
C PRO A 150 1.06 0.96 -1.46
N HIS A 151 0.21 1.90 -1.12
CA HIS A 151 -1.19 1.86 -1.52
C HIS A 151 -1.51 2.64 -2.81
N GLY A 152 -0.51 3.33 -3.35
CA GLY A 152 -0.66 4.07 -4.61
C GLY A 152 -1.42 5.39 -4.49
N PRO A 153 -1.81 5.98 -5.63
CA PRO A 153 -2.53 7.24 -5.69
C PRO A 153 -4.01 7.09 -5.33
N THR A 154 -4.65 8.22 -5.01
CA THR A 154 -6.11 8.37 -4.92
C THR A 154 -6.60 9.30 -6.02
N GLN A 155 -7.88 9.15 -6.44
CA GLN A 155 -8.51 10.09 -7.35
C GLN A 155 -9.41 11.04 -6.59
N LEU A 156 -9.28 12.34 -6.87
CA LEU A 156 -10.06 13.40 -6.27
C LEU A 156 -11.37 13.61 -7.03
N SER A 157 -12.33 14.29 -6.40
CA SER A 157 -13.64 14.60 -6.98
C SER A 157 -13.57 15.49 -8.22
N ASP A 158 -12.51 16.30 -8.33
CA ASP A 158 -12.23 17.13 -9.52
C ASP A 158 -11.62 16.34 -10.70
N GLY A 159 -11.39 15.04 -10.53
CA GLY A 159 -10.84 14.16 -11.54
C GLY A 159 -9.31 14.05 -11.56
N ARG A 160 -8.58 14.91 -10.82
CA ARG A 160 -7.14 14.78 -10.63
C ARG A 160 -6.81 13.49 -9.88
N LEU A 161 -5.62 12.99 -10.13
CA LEU A 161 -5.01 11.97 -9.28
C LEU A 161 -4.02 12.66 -8.33
N LEU A 162 -4.06 12.28 -7.06
CA LEU A 162 -3.13 12.72 -6.03
C LEU A 162 -2.34 11.51 -5.52
N TYR A 163 -1.01 11.61 -5.47
CA TYR A 163 -0.17 10.56 -4.96
C TYR A 163 0.69 11.09 -3.82
N ALA A 164 0.31 10.75 -2.60
CA ALA A 164 1.09 11.05 -1.40
C ALA A 164 2.15 9.97 -1.20
N GLY A 165 3.40 10.38 -1.00
CA GLY A 165 4.47 9.41 -0.85
C GLY A 165 5.82 10.05 -0.56
N LYS A 166 6.86 9.23 -0.68
CA LYS A 166 8.25 9.59 -0.42
C LYS A 166 9.08 9.52 -1.70
N LYS A 167 9.95 10.50 -1.90
CA LYS A 167 11.01 10.45 -2.91
C LYS A 167 12.12 9.52 -2.43
N LEU A 168 12.02 8.23 -2.71
CA LEU A 168 12.88 7.20 -2.13
C LEU A 168 14.35 7.35 -2.51
N TRP A 169 14.63 7.81 -3.73
CA TRP A 169 15.96 7.83 -4.33
C TRP A 169 16.54 9.24 -4.50
N SER A 170 15.84 10.27 -4.01
CA SER A 170 16.38 11.63 -3.93
C SER A 170 17.25 11.80 -2.69
N GLU A 171 18.19 12.74 -2.72
CA GLU A 171 19.10 13.03 -1.61
C GLU A 171 18.32 13.43 -0.34
N GLY A 172 17.33 14.31 -0.45
CA GLY A 172 16.48 14.77 0.67
C GLY A 172 15.53 13.72 1.21
N LYS A 173 15.11 12.75 0.38
CA LYS A 173 14.05 11.77 0.70
C LYS A 173 12.78 12.44 1.20
N ASP A 174 12.39 13.54 0.56
CA ASP A 174 11.23 14.33 0.94
C ASP A 174 9.94 13.52 0.86
N ILE A 175 9.02 13.82 1.77
CA ILE A 175 7.64 13.37 1.70
C ILE A 175 6.76 14.52 1.19
N GLY A 176 5.71 14.17 0.47
CA GLY A 176 4.77 15.14 -0.05
C GLY A 176 3.82 14.51 -1.04
N VAL A 177 3.25 15.34 -1.89
CA VAL A 177 2.28 14.91 -2.89
C VAL A 177 2.71 15.31 -4.29
N CYS A 178 2.40 14.45 -5.23
CA CYS A 178 2.40 14.79 -6.66
C CYS A 178 1.01 14.55 -7.25
N GLU A 179 0.73 15.17 -8.37
CA GLU A 179 -0.56 15.11 -9.04
C GLU A 179 -0.42 14.74 -10.50
N SER A 180 -1.51 14.19 -11.06
CA SER A 180 -1.65 13.93 -12.48
C SER A 180 -3.00 14.44 -12.98
N HIS A 181 -3.00 15.13 -14.12
CA HIS A 181 -4.18 15.65 -14.83
C HIS A 181 -4.50 14.84 -16.09
N ASP A 182 -3.67 13.89 -16.45
CA ASP A 182 -3.72 13.15 -17.71
C ASP A 182 -3.97 11.64 -17.53
N ASP A 183 -4.70 11.27 -16.46
CA ASP A 183 -5.07 9.89 -16.16
C ASP A 183 -3.86 9.02 -15.80
N GLY A 184 -2.91 9.59 -15.06
CA GLY A 184 -1.75 8.91 -14.54
C GLY A 184 -0.60 8.72 -15.54
N LYS A 185 -0.65 9.32 -16.74
CA LYS A 185 0.41 9.19 -17.74
C LYS A 185 1.66 9.99 -17.34
N SER A 186 1.46 11.16 -16.75
CA SER A 186 2.54 12.00 -16.22
C SER A 186 2.21 12.55 -14.84
N TRP A 187 3.24 12.86 -14.08
CA TRP A 187 3.14 13.32 -12.70
C TRP A 187 3.98 14.58 -12.51
N GLN A 188 3.44 15.54 -11.77
CA GLN A 188 4.17 16.72 -11.33
C GLN A 188 4.15 16.84 -9.81
N TRP A 189 5.26 17.32 -9.24
CA TRP A 189 5.34 17.63 -7.82
C TRP A 189 4.41 18.78 -7.49
N LEU A 190 3.55 18.60 -6.50
CA LEU A 190 2.62 19.63 -6.07
C LEU A 190 3.17 20.35 -4.83
N SER A 191 3.41 19.62 -3.73
CA SER A 191 3.88 20.25 -2.50
C SER A 191 4.53 19.24 -1.54
N ALA A 192 5.37 19.75 -0.65
CA ALA A 192 5.93 19.00 0.46
C ALA A 192 4.98 18.99 1.66
N ILE A 193 4.98 17.89 2.41
CA ILE A 193 4.35 17.82 3.73
C ILE A 193 5.40 18.24 4.77
N PRO A 194 5.09 19.22 5.66
CA PRO A 194 6.06 19.72 6.63
C PRO A 194 6.44 18.66 7.67
N THR A 195 7.54 18.89 8.37
CA THR A 195 8.01 18.02 9.45
C THR A 195 7.51 18.54 10.78
N ARG A 196 7.04 17.65 11.65
CA ARG A 196 6.70 17.96 13.03
C ARG A 196 7.98 18.34 13.81
N GLU A 197 7.88 19.31 14.69
CA GLU A 197 9.01 19.73 15.51
C GLU A 197 9.59 18.56 16.32
N GLY A 198 10.92 18.43 16.28
CA GLY A 198 11.67 17.36 16.91
C GLY A 198 11.70 16.04 16.15
N ASP A 199 11.01 15.93 15.02
CA ASP A 199 11.06 14.76 14.14
C ASP A 199 12.11 14.94 13.02
N ARG A 200 12.60 13.82 12.52
CA ARG A 200 13.39 13.74 11.29
C ARG A 200 12.47 13.37 10.15
N HIS A 201 12.40 14.17 9.09
CA HIS A 201 11.52 13.88 7.93
C HIS A 201 11.91 12.58 7.21
N GLN A 202 13.18 12.18 7.27
CA GLN A 202 13.64 10.90 6.69
C GLN A 202 12.99 9.69 7.34
N ASP A 203 12.48 9.85 8.59
CA ASP A 203 11.80 8.81 9.34
C ASP A 203 10.28 8.78 9.11
N TYR A 204 9.77 9.60 8.18
CA TYR A 204 8.42 9.51 7.62
C TYR A 204 8.41 8.59 6.39
N HIS A 205 7.44 7.69 6.33
CA HIS A 205 7.33 6.65 5.29
C HIS A 205 5.87 6.44 4.90
N GLU A 206 5.65 5.69 3.83
CA GLU A 206 4.39 5.01 3.49
C GLU A 206 3.13 5.84 3.79
N LEU A 207 2.93 6.85 2.96
CA LEU A 207 1.79 7.75 3.08
C LEU A 207 0.58 7.19 2.33
N HIS A 208 -0.63 7.53 2.78
CA HIS A 208 -1.84 7.35 1.99
C HIS A 208 -2.75 8.57 2.13
N ALA A 209 -3.29 9.04 1.01
CA ALA A 209 -4.15 10.21 0.93
C ALA A 209 -5.61 9.82 0.66
N ILE A 210 -6.55 10.64 1.15
CA ILE A 210 -7.99 10.57 0.82
C ILE A 210 -8.59 11.97 0.76
N GLU A 211 -9.62 12.14 -0.05
CA GLU A 211 -10.49 13.30 -0.05
C GLU A 211 -11.76 13.00 0.76
N ALA A 212 -12.02 13.77 1.79
CA ALA A 212 -13.25 13.73 2.58
C ALA A 212 -14.42 14.36 1.83
N GLY A 213 -15.66 14.11 2.30
CA GLY A 213 -16.89 14.60 1.65
C GLY A 213 -17.02 16.12 1.54
N ASN A 214 -16.30 16.86 2.37
CA ASN A 214 -16.22 18.33 2.34
C ASN A 214 -15.07 18.88 1.48
N GLY A 215 -14.34 18.02 0.75
CA GLY A 215 -13.21 18.41 -0.09
C GLY A 215 -11.87 18.51 0.64
N ARG A 216 -11.82 18.34 1.98
CA ARG A 216 -10.59 18.30 2.73
C ARG A 216 -9.76 17.08 2.32
N LEU A 217 -8.48 17.27 2.08
CA LEU A 217 -7.53 16.19 1.87
C LEU A 217 -6.88 15.79 3.19
N ILE A 218 -6.75 14.50 3.42
CA ILE A 218 -6.14 13.92 4.61
C ILE A 218 -5.04 12.99 4.16
N VAL A 219 -3.88 13.09 4.79
CA VAL A 219 -2.76 12.16 4.59
C VAL A 219 -2.40 11.52 5.91
N HIS A 220 -2.38 10.19 5.96
CA HIS A 220 -1.76 9.44 7.04
C HIS A 220 -0.32 9.11 6.69
N ILE A 221 0.54 9.17 7.71
CA ILE A 221 1.98 9.01 7.56
C ILE A 221 2.45 7.93 8.53
N ARG A 222 3.07 6.88 8.01
CA ARG A 222 3.85 5.94 8.83
C ARG A 222 5.07 6.66 9.36
N ASN A 223 5.21 6.69 10.69
CA ASN A 223 6.25 7.42 11.38
C ASN A 223 7.23 6.47 12.09
N HIS A 224 8.52 6.63 11.83
CA HIS A 224 9.60 5.93 12.53
C HIS A 224 10.33 6.80 13.55
N ASN A 225 9.88 8.03 13.79
CA ASN A 225 10.37 8.85 14.89
C ASN A 225 9.90 8.27 16.22
N LYS A 226 10.78 8.30 17.22
CA LYS A 226 10.53 7.69 18.55
C LYS A 226 9.49 8.41 19.38
N LYS A 227 9.26 9.69 19.12
CA LYS A 227 8.23 10.48 19.78
C LYS A 227 6.87 9.79 19.67
N ASN A 228 6.13 9.72 20.76
CA ASN A 228 4.84 9.03 20.85
C ASN A 228 4.87 7.58 20.37
N ASN A 229 5.99 6.87 20.60
CA ASN A 229 6.15 5.43 20.30
C ASN A 229 5.86 5.04 18.84
N TYR A 230 6.32 5.84 17.86
CA TYR A 230 6.15 5.54 16.43
C TYR A 230 4.68 5.56 15.99
N GLU A 231 3.85 6.42 16.54
CA GLU A 231 2.45 6.55 16.17
C GLU A 231 2.23 6.91 14.71
N THR A 232 1.05 6.61 14.18
CA THR A 232 0.59 7.15 12.90
C THR A 232 0.32 8.64 13.05
N LEU A 233 0.82 9.44 12.11
CA LEU A 233 0.57 10.87 12.05
C LEU A 233 -0.43 11.20 10.95
N GLN A 234 -1.11 12.33 11.11
CA GLN A 234 -2.03 12.89 10.13
C GLN A 234 -1.61 14.32 9.76
N SER A 235 -1.82 14.68 8.52
CA SER A 235 -1.68 16.03 7.98
C SER A 235 -2.85 16.29 7.04
N GLU A 236 -3.35 17.54 7.01
CA GLU A 236 -4.52 17.96 6.23
C GLU A 236 -4.19 19.10 5.29
N SER A 237 -4.98 19.18 4.21
CA SER A 237 -4.98 20.29 3.26
C SER A 237 -6.42 20.70 2.93
N ASP A 238 -6.70 22.00 3.00
CA ASP A 238 -7.99 22.58 2.62
C ASP A 238 -7.88 23.41 1.30
N ASP A 239 -6.73 23.36 0.62
CA ASP A 239 -6.45 24.11 -0.62
C ASP A 239 -6.12 23.22 -1.83
N GLY A 240 -6.60 21.97 -1.78
CA GLY A 240 -6.42 20.99 -2.85
C GLY A 240 -5.02 20.40 -2.92
N GLY A 241 -4.29 20.36 -1.80
CA GLY A 241 -2.96 19.77 -1.68
C GLY A 241 -1.81 20.72 -1.93
N LYS A 242 -2.06 22.03 -2.08
CA LYS A 242 -1.02 23.03 -2.30
C LYS A 242 -0.23 23.35 -1.04
N SER A 243 -0.88 23.25 0.12
CA SER A 243 -0.24 23.35 1.43
C SER A 243 -0.83 22.33 2.41
N TRP A 244 -0.06 22.00 3.45
CA TRP A 244 -0.39 20.97 4.41
C TRP A 244 -0.16 21.44 5.84
N SER A 245 -1.02 21.02 6.76
CA SER A 245 -0.82 21.24 8.19
C SER A 245 0.44 20.52 8.66
N LYS A 246 1.03 20.98 9.78
CA LYS A 246 2.08 20.20 10.46
C LYS A 246 1.51 18.86 10.89
N PRO A 247 2.20 17.73 10.60
CA PRO A 247 1.77 16.42 11.04
C PRO A 247 1.52 16.38 12.55
N HIS A 248 0.41 15.79 12.95
CA HIS A 248 0.02 15.68 14.36
C HIS A 248 -0.43 14.27 14.72
N SER A 249 -0.46 13.99 16.00
CA SER A 249 -0.95 12.73 16.54
C SER A 249 -2.46 12.63 16.39
N ILE A 250 -2.94 11.45 16.01
CA ILE A 250 -4.35 11.08 16.03
C ILE A 250 -4.65 10.02 17.09
N GLY A 251 -3.70 9.78 18.00
CA GLY A 251 -3.85 8.77 19.05
C GLY A 251 -3.91 7.33 18.54
N VAL A 252 -3.36 7.07 17.34
CA VAL A 252 -3.36 5.74 16.73
C VAL A 252 -1.96 5.20 16.66
N TRP A 253 -1.83 3.97 17.09
CA TRP A 253 -0.63 3.20 16.96
C TRP A 253 -0.89 2.00 16.02
N GLY A 254 -0.51 2.13 14.76
CA GLY A 254 -0.72 1.10 13.74
C GLY A 254 -0.22 1.57 12.37
N LEU A 255 0.31 0.62 11.56
CA LEU A 255 1.02 0.99 10.33
C LEU A 255 1.10 -0.16 9.30
N PRO A 256 1.22 0.20 8.00
CA PRO A 256 0.81 1.48 7.45
C PRO A 256 -0.71 1.63 7.50
N SER A 257 -1.19 2.85 7.29
CA SER A 257 -2.62 3.15 7.22
C SER A 257 -3.09 3.21 5.78
N PHE A 258 -4.22 2.57 5.47
CA PHE A 258 -4.98 2.73 4.24
C PHE A 258 -6.27 3.47 4.54
N LEU A 259 -6.60 4.47 3.74
CA LEU A 259 -7.79 5.30 3.89
C LEU A 259 -8.82 4.98 2.81
N THR A 260 -10.08 4.84 3.20
CA THR A 260 -11.21 4.62 2.30
C THR A 260 -12.36 5.56 2.68
N ARG A 261 -12.98 6.20 1.72
CA ARG A 261 -14.25 6.92 1.91
C ARG A 261 -15.39 5.97 1.60
N LEU A 262 -16.27 5.79 2.57
CA LEU A 262 -17.46 4.96 2.45
C LEU A 262 -18.59 5.74 1.75
N ARG A 263 -19.59 5.02 1.22
CA ARG A 263 -20.75 5.64 0.53
C ARG A 263 -21.56 6.59 1.40
N ASN A 264 -21.48 6.44 2.72
CA ASN A 264 -22.12 7.33 3.68
C ASN A 264 -21.24 8.52 4.10
N ASP A 265 -20.18 8.79 3.34
CA ASP A 265 -19.17 9.84 3.55
C ASP A 265 -18.28 9.66 4.79
N SER A 266 -18.46 8.63 5.59
CA SER A 266 -17.52 8.32 6.66
C SER A 266 -16.17 7.90 6.07
N LEU A 267 -15.09 8.27 6.75
CA LEU A 267 -13.76 7.78 6.43
C LEU A 267 -13.46 6.55 7.26
N LEU A 268 -12.84 5.58 6.64
CA LEU A 268 -12.32 4.37 7.28
C LEU A 268 -10.80 4.36 7.14
N MET A 269 -10.08 4.23 8.25
CA MET A 269 -8.66 3.87 8.23
C MET A 269 -8.50 2.40 8.60
N SER A 270 -7.72 1.67 7.82
CA SER A 270 -7.32 0.29 8.09
C SER A 270 -5.82 0.26 8.33
N TYR A 271 -5.35 -0.49 9.34
CA TYR A 271 -3.92 -0.54 9.66
C TYR A 271 -3.51 -1.86 10.30
N GLY A 272 -2.24 -2.25 10.10
CA GLY A 272 -1.66 -3.40 10.80
C GLY A 272 -1.36 -3.05 12.25
N HIS A 273 -1.90 -3.83 13.19
CA HIS A 273 -1.62 -3.75 14.61
C HIS A 273 -0.51 -4.74 14.98
N ARG A 274 0.74 -4.25 15.03
CA ARG A 274 1.95 -5.09 15.25
C ARG A 274 2.37 -5.17 16.71
N ARG A 275 1.41 -5.08 17.63
CA ARG A 275 1.53 -5.35 19.08
C ARG A 275 0.56 -6.47 19.43
N LYS A 276 0.78 -7.17 20.57
CA LYS A 276 -0.14 -8.22 21.00
C LYS A 276 -1.48 -7.63 21.47
N PRO A 277 -2.61 -8.20 21.05
CA PRO A 277 -2.75 -9.26 20.05
C PRO A 277 -2.39 -8.76 18.64
N PHE A 278 -1.56 -9.52 17.92
CA PHE A 278 -1.18 -9.16 16.54
C PHE A 278 -2.36 -9.33 15.59
N GLY A 279 -2.56 -8.37 14.68
CA GLY A 279 -3.65 -8.45 13.72
C GLY A 279 -3.84 -7.15 12.96
N ASN A 280 -5.07 -6.91 12.51
CA ASN A 280 -5.44 -5.70 11.80
C ASN A 280 -6.65 -5.04 12.47
N GLN A 281 -6.63 -3.73 12.49
CA GLN A 281 -7.67 -2.92 13.08
C GLN A 281 -8.14 -1.84 12.10
N VAL A 282 -9.32 -1.32 12.36
CA VAL A 282 -9.89 -0.18 11.64
C VAL A 282 -10.43 0.86 12.61
N ARG A 283 -10.52 2.10 12.15
CA ARG A 283 -11.22 3.19 12.85
C ARG A 283 -12.05 3.97 11.85
N LEU A 284 -13.10 4.59 12.34
CA LEU A 284 -14.03 5.40 11.57
C LEU A 284 -13.92 6.87 11.99
N SER A 285 -14.03 7.76 11.02
CA SER A 285 -14.25 9.17 11.20
C SER A 285 -15.57 9.56 10.53
N LYS A 286 -16.45 10.27 11.27
CA LYS A 286 -17.73 10.80 10.78
C LYS A 286 -17.70 12.32 10.60
N ASP A 287 -16.57 12.92 10.84
CA ASP A 287 -16.31 14.36 10.89
C ASP A 287 -15.15 14.78 9.98
N HIS A 288 -15.04 14.10 8.82
CA HIS A 288 -14.04 14.40 7.79
C HIS A 288 -12.60 14.36 8.29
N GLY A 289 -12.29 13.36 9.15
CA GLY A 289 -10.95 13.10 9.64
C GLY A 289 -10.53 13.94 10.85
N LEU A 290 -11.44 14.74 11.45
CA LEU A 290 -11.11 15.50 12.66
C LEU A 290 -10.91 14.58 13.86
N THR A 291 -11.74 13.56 14.01
CA THR A 291 -11.61 12.55 15.06
C THR A 291 -11.77 11.14 14.51
N TRP A 292 -11.18 10.18 15.22
CA TRP A 292 -11.22 8.76 14.88
C TRP A 292 -11.80 7.95 16.03
N SER A 293 -12.69 7.03 15.72
CA SER A 293 -13.33 6.14 16.70
C SER A 293 -12.33 5.31 17.49
N ALA A 294 -12.79 4.64 18.54
CA ALA A 294 -12.10 3.52 19.13
C ALA A 294 -11.78 2.44 18.07
N PRO A 295 -10.70 1.65 18.25
CA PRO A 295 -10.33 0.62 17.28
C PRO A 295 -11.37 -0.50 17.24
N LEU A 296 -11.66 -0.98 16.03
CA LEU A 296 -12.41 -2.19 15.78
C LEU A 296 -11.44 -3.24 15.24
N SER A 297 -11.33 -4.38 15.90
CA SER A 297 -10.50 -5.50 15.42
C SER A 297 -11.19 -6.20 14.25
N ILE A 298 -10.44 -6.42 13.16
CA ILE A 298 -10.85 -7.23 12.01
C ILE A 298 -10.06 -8.53 11.90
N SER A 299 -8.91 -8.62 12.59
CA SER A 299 -8.19 -9.85 12.90
C SER A 299 -7.34 -9.62 14.14
N ASP A 300 -7.15 -10.66 14.97
CA ASP A 300 -6.37 -10.64 16.22
C ASP A 300 -5.63 -11.97 16.49
N ASP A 301 -5.59 -12.82 15.48
CA ASP A 301 -5.02 -14.17 15.50
C ASP A 301 -3.60 -14.25 14.91
N GLY A 302 -2.95 -13.11 14.70
CA GLY A 302 -1.62 -13.01 14.13
C GLY A 302 -0.55 -13.66 15.01
N SER A 303 0.36 -14.41 14.41
CA SER A 303 1.45 -15.09 15.11
C SER A 303 2.66 -14.20 15.40
N SER A 304 2.81 -13.10 14.66
CA SER A 304 3.96 -12.19 14.74
C SER A 304 3.65 -10.82 14.16
N GLY A 305 4.59 -9.88 14.29
CA GLY A 305 4.50 -8.56 13.66
C GLY A 305 4.79 -8.55 12.15
N ASP A 306 5.07 -9.70 11.51
CA ASP A 306 5.23 -9.80 10.05
C ASP A 306 3.86 -9.96 9.39
N LEU A 307 3.08 -8.91 9.47
CA LEU A 307 1.71 -8.79 8.97
C LEU A 307 1.36 -7.33 8.66
N GLY A 308 0.21 -7.13 8.03
CA GLY A 308 -0.42 -5.82 7.87
C GLY A 308 -0.61 -5.39 6.42
N TYR A 309 -0.49 -4.11 6.17
CA TYR A 309 -0.85 -3.46 4.91
C TYR A 309 -2.29 -3.80 4.51
N PRO A 310 -3.24 -3.64 5.44
CA PRO A 310 -4.63 -3.89 5.12
C PRO A 310 -5.15 -2.84 4.14
N SER A 311 -5.84 -3.31 3.12
CA SER A 311 -6.54 -2.48 2.14
C SER A 311 -8.00 -2.88 2.10
N THR A 312 -8.91 -1.93 2.27
CA THR A 312 -10.35 -2.17 2.48
C THR A 312 -11.18 -1.51 1.38
N VAL A 313 -12.17 -2.23 0.87
CA VAL A 313 -13.19 -1.70 -0.04
C VAL A 313 -14.58 -1.99 0.49
N GLU A 314 -15.54 -1.12 0.14
CA GLU A 314 -16.97 -1.33 0.41
C GLU A 314 -17.62 -2.06 -0.76
N LEU A 315 -18.28 -3.20 -0.48
CA LEU A 315 -18.99 -4.01 -1.47
C LEU A 315 -20.39 -3.45 -1.74
N ALA A 316 -21.05 -3.95 -2.78
CA ALA A 316 -22.38 -3.47 -3.19
C ALA A 316 -23.46 -3.67 -2.12
N ASP A 317 -23.31 -4.68 -1.27
CA ASP A 317 -24.24 -5.02 -0.19
C ASP A 317 -23.92 -4.32 1.16
N ASN A 318 -23.10 -3.28 1.14
CA ASN A 318 -22.60 -2.52 2.29
C ASN A 318 -21.69 -3.31 3.25
N SER A 319 -21.34 -4.56 2.94
CA SER A 319 -20.26 -5.23 3.64
C SER A 319 -18.90 -4.68 3.21
N LEU A 320 -17.90 -4.86 4.03
CA LEU A 320 -16.53 -4.45 3.78
C LEU A 320 -15.67 -5.68 3.53
N LEU A 321 -14.75 -5.58 2.58
CA LEU A 321 -13.73 -6.58 2.33
C LEU A 321 -12.36 -5.96 2.55
N THR A 322 -11.58 -6.57 3.45
CA THR A 322 -10.19 -6.17 3.72
C THR A 322 -9.25 -7.29 3.32
N VAL A 323 -8.18 -6.95 2.61
CA VAL A 323 -7.07 -7.86 2.26
C VAL A 323 -5.81 -7.38 2.96
N TRP A 324 -5.01 -8.31 3.51
CA TRP A 324 -3.70 -8.03 4.11
C TRP A 324 -2.73 -9.18 3.90
N TYR A 325 -1.46 -9.00 4.21
CA TYR A 325 -0.52 -10.10 4.27
C TYR A 325 -0.21 -10.50 5.71
N GLU A 326 0.12 -11.77 5.92
CA GLU A 326 0.45 -12.29 7.24
C GLU A 326 1.31 -13.54 7.16
N LYS A 327 2.32 -13.60 8.03
CA LYS A 327 3.09 -14.81 8.25
C LYS A 327 2.42 -15.65 9.34
N LEU A 328 1.83 -16.77 8.94
CA LEU A 328 1.14 -17.68 9.87
C LEU A 328 2.13 -18.48 10.71
N SER A 329 1.66 -18.98 11.88
CA SER A 329 2.45 -19.84 12.76
C SER A 329 2.90 -21.11 12.02
N GLY A 330 4.17 -21.49 12.21
CA GLY A 330 4.75 -22.63 11.52
C GLY A 330 5.01 -22.48 10.02
N ASN A 331 4.60 -21.37 9.42
CA ASN A 331 4.80 -21.10 8.00
C ASN A 331 6.09 -20.31 7.77
N ARG A 332 6.86 -20.73 6.76
CA ARG A 332 8.05 -19.98 6.31
C ARG A 332 7.66 -18.72 5.53
N PHE A 333 6.57 -18.78 4.80
CA PHE A 333 6.12 -17.77 3.86
C PHE A 333 4.91 -17.02 4.39
N ALA A 334 4.83 -15.72 4.12
CA ALA A 334 3.62 -14.95 4.35
C ALA A 334 2.60 -15.20 3.23
N VAL A 335 1.34 -15.19 3.61
CA VAL A 335 0.19 -15.37 2.72
C VAL A 335 -0.62 -14.09 2.64
N LEU A 336 -1.45 -13.97 1.62
CA LEU A 336 -2.54 -13.00 1.62
C LEU A 336 -3.76 -13.61 2.31
N ARG A 337 -4.34 -12.87 3.22
CA ARG A 337 -5.63 -13.15 3.87
C ARG A 337 -6.64 -12.10 3.48
N GLN A 338 -7.90 -12.46 3.53
CA GLN A 338 -9.01 -11.51 3.46
C GLN A 338 -9.98 -11.74 4.60
N THR A 339 -10.69 -10.69 4.99
CA THR A 339 -11.87 -10.79 5.85
C THR A 339 -13.01 -10.01 5.24
N ARG A 340 -14.22 -10.61 5.25
CA ARG A 340 -15.48 -9.92 4.96
C ARG A 340 -16.17 -9.61 6.28
N TRP A 341 -16.62 -8.39 6.45
CA TRP A 341 -17.14 -7.92 7.72
C TRP A 341 -18.12 -6.74 7.56
N THR A 342 -18.85 -6.40 8.63
CA THR A 342 -19.74 -5.24 8.67
C THR A 342 -19.42 -4.36 9.85
N ILE A 343 -19.75 -3.08 9.73
CA ILE A 343 -19.77 -2.14 10.84
C ILE A 343 -21.04 -2.44 11.64
N SER A 344 -20.88 -2.84 12.89
CA SER A 344 -21.98 -3.09 13.85
C SER A 344 -22.21 -1.86 14.69
#